data_7e9f62d084ad0c89565459f09ee5e8df
#
_entry.id   7e9f62d084ad0c89565459f09ee5e8df
#
_cell.length_a   1.000
_cell.length_b   1.000
_cell.length_c   1.000
_cell.angle_alpha   90.00
_cell.angle_beta   90.00
_cell.angle_gamma   90.00
#
_symmetry.space_group_name_H-M   'P 1'
#
loop_
_entity.id
_entity.type
_entity.pdbx_description
1 polymer ?
#
loop_
_entity_poly.entity_id
_entity_poly.type
_entity_poly.pdbx_seq_one_letter_code
_entity_poly.pdbx_strand_id
1 'polypeptide(L)'
;MTLAEKIAQLQTAWTNKGDFFDDDFGFDAGKAAGCFPHGIGQIARPSDHCGPISPRLKPGRDATETVRLVNAAQRGAVEETRLGIPILVHEESLPGYQAQDATSFPQAIGLASTWDPGLVEDVHALIAGEIRARGVHVALSPVVDVCRDPRWGRVEETFGEDPFLAAEFGCAAVRGLQGDTLPLGDGRVFATLKHMTGHGQPENGTNIGPAQISERTLRENFFPPFEEVVNRTNVRLVMASYNEIDGVPSHANSWLLTEVLRHEWGFEGAVVSDYWAIEQLADIHHVEADYVGAAVRALNSGVDVDMPDGISFATLEHSVADGTVSEERIDRSVRRVLKIKFEAGLFENPYADATAAEAATGLSL
;
A
#
# COMPACT_ATOMS: atom_id res chain seq x y z
N MET A 1 19.84 5.39 -13.58
CA MET A 1 18.46 5.21 -14.07
C MET A 1 18.13 6.34 -15.02
N THR A 2 17.46 6.03 -16.15
CA THR A 2 16.81 7.04 -16.97
C THR A 2 15.57 7.59 -16.26
N LEU A 3 15.01 8.71 -16.72
CA LEU A 3 13.78 9.25 -16.15
C LEU A 3 12.63 8.24 -16.22
N ALA A 4 12.44 7.58 -17.37
CA ALA A 4 11.41 6.57 -17.54
C ALA A 4 11.58 5.37 -16.56
N GLU A 5 12.82 4.90 -16.33
CA GLU A 5 13.09 3.86 -15.33
C GLU A 5 12.80 4.32 -13.89
N LYS A 6 13.02 5.60 -13.59
CA LYS A 6 12.68 6.18 -12.29
C LYS A 6 11.17 6.21 -12.08
N ILE A 7 10.42 6.69 -13.08
CA ILE A 7 8.97 6.77 -13.03
C ILE A 7 8.34 5.37 -12.92
N ALA A 8 8.88 4.38 -13.64
CA ALA A 8 8.43 3.00 -13.55
C ALA A 8 8.51 2.42 -12.12
N GLN A 9 9.46 2.87 -11.29
CA GLN A 9 9.55 2.45 -9.88
C GLN A 9 8.44 3.03 -9.00
N LEU A 10 7.76 4.08 -9.44
CA LEU A 10 6.68 4.76 -8.71
C LEU A 10 5.28 4.29 -9.13
N GLN A 11 5.20 3.31 -10.03
CA GLN A 11 3.99 2.77 -10.59
C GLN A 11 3.71 1.36 -10.07
N THR A 12 2.42 1.02 -10.05
CA THR A 12 1.91 -0.30 -9.70
C THR A 12 1.17 -0.90 -10.89
N ALA A 13 1.07 -2.22 -10.94
CA ALA A 13 0.26 -2.95 -11.91
C ALA A 13 -0.73 -3.87 -11.19
N TRP A 14 -2.03 -3.74 -11.48
CA TRP A 14 -3.08 -4.59 -10.93
C TRP A 14 -4.20 -4.94 -11.93
N THR A 15 -5.02 -3.95 -12.33
CA THR A 15 -6.19 -4.22 -13.18
C THR A 15 -5.78 -4.57 -14.60
N ASN A 16 -4.62 -4.14 -15.01
CA ASN A 16 -4.00 -4.42 -16.30
C ASN A 16 -3.19 -5.73 -16.34
N LYS A 17 -3.29 -6.58 -15.31
CA LYS A 17 -2.58 -7.88 -15.29
C LYS A 17 -2.84 -8.76 -16.52
N GLY A 18 -4.04 -8.68 -17.10
CA GLY A 18 -4.37 -9.38 -18.35
C GLY A 18 -3.47 -9.02 -19.53
N ASP A 19 -2.86 -7.84 -19.53
CA ASP A 19 -2.03 -7.37 -20.63
C ASP A 19 -0.64 -8.04 -20.64
N PHE A 20 -0.20 -8.57 -19.50
CA PHE A 20 1.10 -9.22 -19.35
C PHE A 20 1.03 -10.64 -18.76
N PHE A 21 -0.17 -11.23 -18.74
CA PHE A 21 -0.38 -12.63 -18.43
C PHE A 21 -0.60 -13.46 -19.70
N ASP A 22 -0.29 -14.75 -19.61
CA ASP A 22 -0.69 -15.74 -20.61
C ASP A 22 -2.16 -16.16 -20.44
N ASP A 23 -2.62 -17.08 -21.32
CA ASP A 23 -4.01 -17.56 -21.30
C ASP A 23 -4.35 -18.41 -20.05
N ASP A 24 -3.33 -18.93 -19.36
CA ASP A 24 -3.43 -19.68 -18.11
C ASP A 24 -3.22 -18.80 -16.87
N PHE A 25 -3.24 -17.47 -17.05
CA PHE A 25 -2.99 -16.46 -16.00
C PHE A 25 -1.59 -16.53 -15.36
N GLY A 26 -0.62 -17.13 -16.05
CA GLY A 26 0.80 -17.05 -15.71
C GLY A 26 1.43 -15.73 -16.17
N PHE A 27 2.60 -15.40 -15.64
CA PHE A 27 3.35 -14.21 -16.08
C PHE A 27 4.04 -14.50 -17.42
N ASP A 28 3.75 -13.67 -18.44
CA ASP A 28 4.40 -13.70 -19.75
C ASP A 28 5.43 -12.57 -19.84
N ALA A 29 6.72 -12.94 -19.78
CA ALA A 29 7.82 -11.98 -19.80
C ALA A 29 7.87 -11.17 -21.10
N GLY A 30 7.49 -11.76 -22.25
CA GLY A 30 7.44 -11.07 -23.53
C GLY A 30 6.36 -9.99 -23.58
N LYS A 31 5.15 -10.31 -23.10
CA LYS A 31 4.07 -9.33 -22.97
C LYS A 31 4.45 -8.26 -21.95
N ALA A 32 5.01 -8.65 -20.79
CA ALA A 32 5.43 -7.72 -19.75
C ALA A 32 6.51 -6.74 -20.26
N ALA A 33 7.48 -7.19 -21.03
CA ALA A 33 8.48 -6.32 -21.64
C ALA A 33 7.87 -5.29 -22.62
N GLY A 34 6.76 -5.64 -23.27
CA GLY A 34 6.00 -4.72 -24.13
C GLY A 34 5.23 -3.68 -23.32
N CYS A 35 4.57 -4.08 -22.22
CA CYS A 35 3.77 -3.20 -21.38
C CYS A 35 4.65 -2.32 -20.46
N PHE A 36 5.75 -2.86 -19.97
CA PHE A 36 6.64 -2.24 -18.98
C PHE A 36 8.10 -2.23 -19.43
N PRO A 37 8.43 -1.53 -20.54
CA PRO A 37 9.79 -1.58 -21.12
C PRO A 37 10.88 -0.99 -20.20
N HIS A 38 10.47 -0.30 -19.15
CA HIS A 38 11.35 0.33 -18.16
C HIS A 38 11.34 -0.37 -16.79
N GLY A 39 10.72 -1.57 -16.72
CA GLY A 39 10.54 -2.35 -15.50
C GLY A 39 9.21 -2.06 -14.80
N ILE A 40 8.91 -2.86 -13.77
CA ILE A 40 7.70 -2.76 -12.95
C ILE A 40 8.12 -2.37 -11.54
N GLY A 41 7.60 -1.26 -11.01
CA GLY A 41 7.89 -0.83 -9.65
C GLY A 41 7.26 -1.75 -8.62
N GLN A 42 5.96 -2.05 -8.83
CA GLN A 42 5.15 -2.81 -7.90
C GLN A 42 4.07 -3.63 -8.62
N ILE A 43 3.75 -4.82 -8.10
CA ILE A 43 2.59 -5.60 -8.51
C ILE A 43 1.64 -5.70 -7.32
N ALA A 44 0.36 -5.44 -7.57
CA ALA A 44 -0.70 -5.56 -6.60
C ALA A 44 -1.41 -6.91 -6.70
N ARG A 45 -1.73 -7.49 -5.55
CA ARG A 45 -2.64 -8.61 -5.38
C ARG A 45 -2.39 -9.77 -6.37
N PRO A 46 -1.21 -10.40 -6.32
CA PRO A 46 -0.91 -11.55 -7.18
C PRO A 46 -1.81 -12.75 -6.89
N SER A 47 -2.46 -12.80 -5.74
CA SER A 47 -3.40 -13.86 -5.38
C SER A 47 -4.71 -13.81 -6.17
N ASP A 48 -5.11 -12.67 -6.73
CA ASP A 48 -6.24 -12.59 -7.63
C ASP A 48 -5.85 -12.77 -9.10
N HIS A 49 -6.79 -13.22 -9.95
CA HIS A 49 -6.50 -13.52 -11.36
C HIS A 49 -6.47 -12.27 -12.25
N CYS A 50 -7.35 -11.30 -12.04
CA CYS A 50 -7.55 -10.22 -13.01
C CYS A 50 -8.14 -8.93 -12.42
N GLY A 51 -7.62 -8.47 -11.29
CA GLY A 51 -8.08 -7.21 -10.67
C GLY A 51 -9.44 -7.35 -9.96
N PRO A 52 -10.22 -6.27 -9.81
CA PRO A 52 -11.38 -6.20 -8.93
C PRO A 52 -12.62 -6.98 -9.41
N ILE A 53 -12.43 -8.05 -10.15
CA ILE A 53 -13.53 -8.96 -10.50
C ILE A 53 -13.96 -9.71 -9.25
N SER A 54 -15.28 -9.77 -9.04
CA SER A 54 -15.86 -10.47 -7.92
C SER A 54 -15.21 -11.86 -7.70
N PRO A 55 -14.70 -12.16 -6.51
CA PRO A 55 -14.14 -13.48 -6.18
C PRO A 55 -15.14 -14.61 -6.33
N ARG A 56 -16.45 -14.30 -6.47
CA ARG A 56 -17.51 -15.28 -6.77
C ARG A 56 -17.47 -15.77 -8.21
N LEU A 57 -16.80 -15.07 -9.12
CA LEU A 57 -16.77 -15.43 -10.54
C LEU A 57 -15.55 -16.27 -10.92
N LYS A 58 -14.44 -16.08 -10.21
CA LYS A 58 -13.22 -16.90 -10.35
C LYS A 58 -12.55 -17.02 -8.98
N PRO A 59 -12.21 -18.23 -8.53
CA PRO A 59 -11.35 -18.39 -7.36
C PRO A 59 -10.01 -17.70 -7.61
N GLY A 60 -9.37 -17.23 -6.54
CA GLY A 60 -8.01 -16.71 -6.58
C GLY A 60 -7.01 -17.83 -6.84
N ARG A 61 -5.73 -17.47 -6.90
CA ARG A 61 -4.61 -18.41 -6.93
C ARG A 61 -4.41 -19.03 -5.55
N ASP A 62 -4.10 -20.32 -5.54
CA ASP A 62 -3.58 -20.97 -4.34
C ASP A 62 -2.16 -20.49 -4.01
N ALA A 63 -1.59 -21.03 -2.92
CA ALA A 63 -0.25 -20.63 -2.45
C ALA A 63 0.83 -20.90 -3.50
N THR A 64 0.82 -22.09 -4.10
CA THR A 64 1.80 -22.50 -5.10
C THR A 64 1.68 -21.69 -6.39
N GLU A 65 0.48 -21.46 -6.88
CA GLU A 65 0.22 -20.64 -8.06
C GLU A 65 0.65 -19.21 -7.86
N THR A 66 0.37 -18.62 -6.66
CA THR A 66 0.82 -17.28 -6.30
C THR A 66 2.35 -17.17 -6.31
N VAL A 67 3.05 -18.13 -5.69
CA VAL A 67 4.52 -18.16 -5.68
C VAL A 67 5.10 -18.30 -7.10
N ARG A 68 4.51 -19.16 -7.94
CA ARG A 68 4.97 -19.32 -9.34
C ARG A 68 4.86 -18.02 -10.11
N LEU A 69 3.74 -17.31 -9.97
CA LEU A 69 3.52 -16.01 -10.60
C LEU A 69 4.54 -14.97 -10.10
N VAL A 70 4.66 -14.81 -8.78
CA VAL A 70 5.59 -13.85 -8.17
C VAL A 70 7.02 -14.13 -8.61
N ASN A 71 7.45 -15.40 -8.55
CA ASN A 71 8.81 -15.77 -8.96
C ASN A 71 9.06 -15.56 -10.46
N ALA A 72 8.06 -15.78 -11.31
CA ALA A 72 8.18 -15.51 -12.74
C ALA A 72 8.32 -14.01 -13.02
N ALA A 73 7.51 -13.18 -12.34
CA ALA A 73 7.60 -11.73 -12.43
C ALA A 73 8.94 -11.19 -11.91
N GLN A 74 9.42 -11.71 -10.77
CA GLN A 74 10.74 -11.35 -10.23
C GLN A 74 11.87 -11.71 -11.19
N ARG A 75 11.79 -12.90 -11.81
CA ARG A 75 12.77 -13.35 -12.79
C ARG A 75 12.84 -12.42 -14.00
N GLY A 76 11.67 -12.08 -14.57
CA GLY A 76 11.58 -11.11 -15.65
C GLY A 76 12.17 -9.75 -15.28
N ALA A 77 11.87 -9.25 -14.07
CA ALA A 77 12.41 -7.97 -13.61
C ALA A 77 13.93 -8.01 -13.42
N VAL A 78 14.46 -9.06 -12.80
CA VAL A 78 15.88 -9.15 -12.42
C VAL A 78 16.77 -9.56 -13.60
N GLU A 79 16.32 -10.52 -14.43
CA GLU A 79 17.16 -11.13 -15.47
C GLU A 79 16.94 -10.51 -16.86
N GLU A 80 15.77 -9.90 -17.12
CA GLU A 80 15.42 -9.43 -18.47
C GLU A 80 15.33 -7.90 -18.58
N THR A 81 15.42 -7.15 -17.44
CA THR A 81 15.50 -5.69 -17.48
C THR A 81 16.94 -5.20 -17.37
N ARG A 82 17.20 -4.00 -17.91
CA ARG A 82 18.55 -3.42 -17.93
C ARG A 82 19.19 -3.24 -16.56
N LEU A 83 18.37 -2.94 -15.53
CA LEU A 83 18.85 -2.61 -14.18
C LEU A 83 18.71 -3.77 -13.19
N GLY A 84 17.94 -4.79 -13.52
CA GLY A 84 17.73 -5.93 -12.62
C GLY A 84 17.09 -5.54 -11.28
N ILE A 85 16.21 -4.53 -11.26
CA ILE A 85 15.55 -4.06 -10.03
C ILE A 85 14.35 -4.98 -9.75
N PRO A 86 14.33 -5.67 -8.58
CA PRO A 86 13.22 -6.55 -8.23
C PRO A 86 11.92 -5.78 -7.99
N ILE A 87 10.80 -6.47 -8.13
CA ILE A 87 9.45 -5.93 -7.97
C ILE A 87 9.04 -5.95 -6.50
N LEU A 88 8.43 -4.86 -6.01
CA LEU A 88 7.73 -4.87 -4.73
C LEU A 88 6.33 -5.47 -4.95
N VAL A 89 5.86 -6.31 -4.03
CA VAL A 89 4.56 -6.98 -4.14
C VAL A 89 3.73 -6.65 -2.92
N HIS A 90 2.47 -6.20 -3.12
CA HIS A 90 1.54 -5.94 -2.03
C HIS A 90 0.24 -6.73 -2.13
N GLU A 91 -0.39 -6.95 -0.97
CA GLU A 91 -1.67 -7.62 -0.82
C GLU A 91 -2.54 -6.95 0.24
N GLU A 92 -3.86 -7.17 0.12
CA GLU A 92 -4.80 -6.84 1.18
C GLU A 92 -4.74 -7.87 2.31
N SER A 93 -4.80 -7.38 3.54
CA SER A 93 -4.66 -8.23 4.73
C SER A 93 -5.59 -7.85 5.90
N LEU A 94 -6.77 -7.39 5.59
CA LEU A 94 -7.85 -7.12 6.54
C LEU A 94 -9.04 -8.04 6.26
N PRO A 95 -9.43 -8.93 7.11
CA PRO A 95 -8.90 -9.47 8.38
C PRO A 95 -8.06 -10.74 8.16
N GLY A 96 -6.81 -10.60 7.95
CA GLY A 96 -5.89 -11.64 7.51
C GLY A 96 -5.59 -11.54 6.02
N TYR A 97 -4.75 -12.42 5.50
CA TYR A 97 -4.39 -12.39 4.09
C TYR A 97 -5.61 -12.67 3.20
N GLN A 98 -5.95 -11.75 2.30
CA GLN A 98 -7.11 -11.85 1.43
C GLN A 98 -6.81 -12.70 0.18
N ALA A 99 -6.49 -13.97 0.39
CA ALA A 99 -6.15 -14.93 -0.65
C ALA A 99 -6.82 -16.27 -0.43
N GLN A 100 -6.91 -17.08 -1.49
CA GLN A 100 -7.46 -18.43 -1.41
C GLN A 100 -6.64 -19.27 -0.41
N ASP A 101 -7.35 -20.04 0.43
CA ASP A 101 -6.80 -20.93 1.45
C ASP A 101 -5.98 -20.24 2.56
N ALA A 102 -5.95 -18.92 2.62
CA ALA A 102 -5.32 -18.18 3.71
C ALA A 102 -6.20 -18.12 4.96
N THR A 103 -5.58 -17.90 6.11
CA THR A 103 -6.29 -17.82 7.39
C THR A 103 -7.06 -16.52 7.52
N SER A 104 -8.36 -16.59 7.83
CA SER A 104 -9.17 -15.44 8.20
C SER A 104 -9.23 -15.28 9.71
N PHE A 105 -9.03 -14.06 10.16
CA PHE A 105 -9.14 -13.65 11.53
C PHE A 105 -10.39 -12.78 11.74
N PRO A 106 -10.80 -12.47 12.98
CA PRO A 106 -11.81 -11.45 13.21
C PRO A 106 -11.39 -10.10 12.61
N GLN A 107 -12.38 -9.33 12.14
CA GLN A 107 -12.16 -7.93 11.72
C GLN A 107 -11.54 -7.11 12.86
N ALA A 108 -10.87 -6.00 12.52
CA ALA A 108 -10.14 -5.18 13.48
C ALA A 108 -11.01 -4.70 14.66
N ILE A 109 -12.28 -4.34 14.41
CA ILE A 109 -13.23 -3.99 15.48
C ILE A 109 -13.48 -5.14 16.46
N GLY A 110 -13.49 -6.39 15.96
CA GLY A 110 -13.59 -7.60 16.79
C GLY A 110 -12.33 -7.85 17.59
N LEU A 111 -11.15 -7.69 16.99
CA LEU A 111 -9.86 -7.78 17.68
C LEU A 111 -9.73 -6.69 18.75
N ALA A 112 -10.15 -5.46 18.46
CA ALA A 112 -10.14 -4.37 19.44
C ALA A 112 -11.01 -4.65 20.68
N SER A 113 -12.11 -5.41 20.51
CA SER A 113 -12.98 -5.81 21.61
C SER A 113 -12.32 -6.74 22.64
N THR A 114 -11.16 -7.28 22.32
CA THR A 114 -10.37 -8.09 23.28
C THR A 114 -9.62 -7.24 24.32
N TRP A 115 -9.37 -5.97 24.02
CA TRP A 115 -8.54 -5.06 24.82
C TRP A 115 -7.12 -5.58 25.04
N ASP A 116 -6.62 -6.45 24.14
CA ASP A 116 -5.32 -7.12 24.24
C ASP A 116 -4.44 -6.79 23.02
N PRO A 117 -3.58 -5.74 23.11
CA PRO A 117 -2.64 -5.43 22.04
C PRO A 117 -1.63 -6.55 21.75
N GLY A 118 -1.27 -7.37 22.78
CA GLY A 118 -0.37 -8.51 22.58
C GLY A 118 -0.98 -9.55 21.65
N LEU A 119 -2.26 -9.87 21.82
CA LEU A 119 -2.97 -10.76 20.91
C LEU A 119 -3.01 -10.19 19.48
N VAL A 120 -3.19 -8.88 19.32
CA VAL A 120 -3.19 -8.24 18.00
C VAL A 120 -1.82 -8.33 17.33
N GLU A 121 -0.74 -8.17 18.10
CA GLU A 121 0.63 -8.36 17.61
C GLU A 121 0.85 -9.80 17.12
N ASP A 122 0.46 -10.79 17.92
CA ASP A 122 0.57 -12.22 17.58
C ASP A 122 -0.22 -12.56 16.31
N VAL A 123 -1.47 -12.10 16.18
CA VAL A 123 -2.29 -12.29 14.98
C VAL A 123 -1.61 -11.71 13.74
N HIS A 124 -1.09 -10.49 13.84
CA HIS A 124 -0.43 -9.84 12.70
C HIS A 124 0.92 -10.50 12.35
N ALA A 125 1.60 -11.11 13.34
CA ALA A 125 2.79 -11.90 13.07
C ALA A 125 2.48 -13.18 12.26
N LEU A 126 1.35 -13.83 12.55
CA LEU A 126 0.88 -14.98 11.77
C LEU A 126 0.50 -14.57 10.35
N ILE A 127 -0.25 -13.47 10.21
CA ILE A 127 -0.60 -12.89 8.90
C ILE A 127 0.66 -12.59 8.08
N ALA A 128 1.68 -11.97 8.69
CA ALA A 128 2.95 -11.68 8.04
C ALA A 128 3.62 -12.93 7.49
N GLY A 129 3.64 -14.01 8.27
CA GLY A 129 4.22 -15.30 7.88
C GLY A 129 3.53 -15.89 6.64
N GLU A 130 2.20 -15.89 6.59
CA GLU A 130 1.45 -16.37 5.44
C GLU A 130 1.69 -15.52 4.18
N ILE A 131 1.67 -14.18 4.33
CA ILE A 131 1.89 -13.23 3.24
C ILE A 131 3.32 -13.39 2.69
N ARG A 132 4.32 -13.39 3.58
CA ARG A 132 5.73 -13.47 3.18
C ARG A 132 6.08 -14.78 2.50
N ALA A 133 5.52 -15.89 2.96
CA ALA A 133 5.72 -17.21 2.39
C ALA A 133 5.28 -17.27 0.91
N ARG A 134 4.25 -16.51 0.53
CA ARG A 134 3.79 -16.42 -0.87
C ARG A 134 4.54 -15.39 -1.71
N GLY A 135 5.64 -14.81 -1.19
CA GLY A 135 6.49 -13.87 -1.94
C GLY A 135 5.99 -12.43 -1.93
N VAL A 136 5.07 -12.09 -1.03
CA VAL A 136 4.56 -10.73 -0.85
C VAL A 136 5.43 -9.98 0.17
N HIS A 137 5.58 -8.67 0.00
CA HIS A 137 6.51 -7.84 0.77
C HIS A 137 5.80 -6.75 1.57
N VAL A 138 4.58 -6.39 1.18
CA VAL A 138 3.80 -5.30 1.76
C VAL A 138 2.38 -5.76 2.04
N ALA A 139 1.93 -5.56 3.27
CA ALA A 139 0.55 -5.71 3.70
C ALA A 139 -0.14 -4.34 3.72
N LEU A 140 -1.31 -4.20 3.08
CA LEU A 140 -2.12 -2.99 3.16
C LEU A 140 -2.92 -2.96 4.47
N SER A 141 -2.22 -2.94 5.60
CA SER A 141 -2.71 -3.02 6.98
C SER A 141 -1.64 -2.43 7.92
N PRO A 142 -2.01 -1.86 9.09
CA PRO A 142 -3.34 -1.75 9.68
C PRO A 142 -4.13 -0.50 9.27
N VAL A 143 -5.45 -0.53 9.51
CA VAL A 143 -6.33 0.63 9.50
C VAL A 143 -6.40 1.21 10.92
N VAL A 144 -5.87 2.42 11.09
CA VAL A 144 -5.89 3.15 12.37
C VAL A 144 -6.81 4.36 12.33
N ASP A 145 -7.70 4.41 11.35
CA ASP A 145 -8.74 5.43 11.29
C ASP A 145 -9.58 5.43 12.56
N VAL A 146 -9.79 6.62 13.13
CA VAL A 146 -10.72 6.80 14.24
C VAL A 146 -12.13 6.91 13.67
N CYS A 147 -12.95 5.89 13.91
CA CYS A 147 -14.32 5.85 13.42
C CYS A 147 -15.24 6.71 14.28
N ARG A 148 -15.70 7.84 13.72
CA ARG A 148 -16.62 8.77 14.40
C ARG A 148 -18.03 8.74 13.80
N ASP A 149 -18.17 8.32 12.55
CA ASP A 149 -19.47 8.20 11.89
C ASP A 149 -19.82 6.72 11.65
N PRO A 150 -20.79 6.15 12.39
CA PRO A 150 -21.18 4.76 12.25
C PRO A 150 -21.87 4.43 10.92
N ARG A 151 -22.20 5.43 10.09
CA ARG A 151 -22.73 5.23 8.74
C ARG A 151 -21.65 4.90 7.72
N TRP A 152 -20.38 5.17 8.04
CA TRP A 152 -19.27 4.83 7.18
C TRP A 152 -19.15 3.31 7.01
N GLY A 153 -19.09 2.84 5.76
CA GLY A 153 -19.17 1.41 5.42
C GLY A 153 -17.94 0.58 5.78
N ARG A 154 -16.89 1.19 6.38
CA ARG A 154 -15.61 0.53 6.72
C ARG A 154 -15.33 0.50 8.23
N VAL A 155 -16.36 0.66 9.06
CA VAL A 155 -16.23 0.64 10.53
C VAL A 155 -15.55 -0.61 11.04
N GLU A 156 -15.86 -1.77 10.46
CA GLU A 156 -15.30 -3.07 10.87
C GLU A 156 -13.79 -3.20 10.62
N GLU A 157 -13.24 -2.40 9.71
CA GLU A 157 -11.79 -2.40 9.45
C GLU A 157 -10.99 -1.65 10.53
N THR A 158 -11.66 -0.85 11.37
CA THR A 158 -11.04 0.02 12.37
C THR A 158 -10.93 -0.63 13.73
N PHE A 159 -10.04 -0.09 14.58
CA PHE A 159 -9.97 -0.43 16.01
C PHE A 159 -10.97 0.36 16.86
N GLY A 160 -11.90 1.11 16.25
CA GLY A 160 -12.99 1.83 16.91
C GLY A 160 -12.82 3.34 16.93
N GLU A 161 -13.46 3.97 17.94
CA GLU A 161 -13.60 5.43 18.02
C GLU A 161 -12.60 6.11 18.98
N ASP A 162 -11.86 5.31 19.76
CA ASP A 162 -10.91 5.83 20.75
C ASP A 162 -9.52 5.97 20.11
N PRO A 163 -8.94 7.18 20.01
CA PRO A 163 -7.65 7.41 19.38
C PRO A 163 -6.48 6.76 20.13
N PHE A 164 -6.55 6.64 21.46
CA PHE A 164 -5.52 5.99 22.23
C PHE A 164 -5.51 4.48 21.97
N LEU A 165 -6.68 3.84 21.99
CA LEU A 165 -6.80 2.41 21.68
C LEU A 165 -6.38 2.11 20.25
N ALA A 166 -6.78 2.93 19.28
CA ALA A 166 -6.37 2.80 17.88
C ALA A 166 -4.84 2.93 17.72
N ALA A 167 -4.18 3.81 18.50
CA ALA A 167 -2.72 3.94 18.53
C ALA A 167 -2.04 2.69 19.07
N GLU A 168 -2.49 2.16 20.22
CA GLU A 168 -1.90 0.96 20.84
C GLU A 168 -2.04 -0.26 19.93
N PHE A 169 -3.23 -0.49 19.35
CA PHE A 169 -3.44 -1.59 18.41
C PHE A 169 -2.70 -1.37 17.09
N GLY A 170 -2.61 -0.13 16.61
CA GLY A 170 -1.82 0.21 15.42
C GLY A 170 -0.34 -0.13 15.60
N CYS A 171 0.25 0.24 16.74
CA CYS A 171 1.63 -0.12 17.09
C CYS A 171 1.82 -1.64 17.17
N ALA A 172 0.91 -2.36 17.81
CA ALA A 172 0.94 -3.81 17.94
C ALA A 172 0.85 -4.48 16.53
N ALA A 173 -0.08 -4.05 15.71
CA ALA A 173 -0.23 -4.58 14.35
C ALA A 173 1.03 -4.35 13.48
N VAL A 174 1.63 -3.16 13.54
CA VAL A 174 2.86 -2.89 12.79
C VAL A 174 4.02 -3.74 13.30
N ARG A 175 4.19 -3.91 14.61
CA ARG A 175 5.21 -4.81 15.16
C ARG A 175 4.98 -6.26 14.76
N GLY A 176 3.74 -6.71 14.77
CA GLY A 176 3.37 -8.04 14.30
C GLY A 176 3.73 -8.25 12.83
N LEU A 177 3.45 -7.29 11.96
CA LEU A 177 3.76 -7.38 10.53
C LEU A 177 5.26 -7.25 10.24
N GLN A 178 5.92 -6.22 10.80
CA GLN A 178 7.30 -5.85 10.44
C GLN A 178 8.37 -6.32 11.42
N GLY A 179 8.01 -6.53 12.70
CA GLY A 179 8.99 -6.61 13.76
C GLY A 179 9.59 -5.23 14.11
N ASP A 180 10.60 -5.25 15.00
CA ASP A 180 11.23 -4.04 15.55
C ASP A 180 12.53 -3.64 14.84
N THR A 181 12.98 -4.42 13.85
CA THR A 181 14.28 -4.21 13.18
C THR A 181 14.17 -4.06 11.68
N LEU A 182 15.11 -3.33 11.10
CA LEU A 182 15.34 -3.23 9.67
C LEU A 182 16.80 -3.56 9.35
N PRO A 183 17.09 -4.24 8.23
CA PRO A 183 16.15 -4.84 7.27
C PRO A 183 15.16 -5.82 7.91
N LEU A 184 14.04 -6.11 7.19
CA LEU A 184 13.01 -7.03 7.67
C LEU A 184 13.60 -8.40 8.05
N GLY A 185 13.19 -8.93 9.20
CA GLY A 185 13.49 -10.31 9.58
C GLY A 185 12.68 -11.34 8.77
N ASP A 186 13.06 -12.61 8.94
CA ASP A 186 12.37 -13.72 8.29
C ASP A 186 10.88 -13.75 8.65
N GLY A 187 10.04 -14.06 7.67
CA GLY A 187 8.59 -14.11 7.82
C GLY A 187 7.90 -12.75 8.07
N ARG A 188 8.61 -11.63 7.91
CA ARG A 188 8.07 -10.28 8.10
C ARG A 188 7.79 -9.58 6.77
N VAL A 189 6.83 -8.66 6.80
CA VAL A 189 6.43 -7.80 5.67
C VAL A 189 6.26 -6.37 6.14
N PHE A 190 6.37 -5.41 5.24
CA PHE A 190 6.05 -4.03 5.57
C PHE A 190 4.56 -3.83 5.82
N ALA A 191 4.24 -3.12 6.88
CA ALA A 191 2.91 -2.60 7.13
C ALA A 191 2.67 -1.33 6.32
N THR A 192 1.42 -1.07 5.94
CA THR A 192 0.96 0.20 5.37
C THR A 192 -0.04 0.82 6.32
N LEU A 193 0.38 1.88 7.00
CA LEU A 193 -0.47 2.61 7.94
C LEU A 193 -1.52 3.41 7.17
N LYS A 194 -2.81 3.15 7.42
CA LYS A 194 -3.88 3.74 6.62
C LYS A 194 -5.13 4.10 7.43
N HIS A 195 -5.92 5.03 6.94
CA HIS A 195 -5.73 5.93 5.82
C HIS A 195 -5.51 7.34 6.36
N MET A 196 -4.43 7.98 6.02
CA MET A 196 -4.10 9.30 6.57
C MET A 196 -4.85 10.40 5.82
N THR A 197 -5.85 11.07 6.41
CA THR A 197 -6.45 10.88 7.74
C THR A 197 -7.87 11.43 7.76
N GLY A 198 -8.59 11.17 8.84
CA GLY A 198 -9.98 11.65 8.99
C GLY A 198 -11.00 10.84 8.17
N HIS A 199 -10.60 9.70 7.62
CA HIS A 199 -11.44 8.84 6.77
C HIS A 199 -12.63 8.23 7.50
N GLY A 200 -12.54 8.03 8.81
CA GLY A 200 -13.63 7.52 9.66
C GLY A 200 -14.71 8.54 9.99
N GLN A 201 -14.71 9.75 9.41
CA GLN A 201 -15.69 10.81 9.62
C GLN A 201 -16.09 11.54 8.34
N PRO A 202 -16.42 10.85 7.24
CA PRO A 202 -16.85 11.52 6.02
C PRO A 202 -18.31 11.97 6.14
N GLU A 203 -18.65 13.05 5.45
CA GLU A 203 -20.05 13.50 5.38
C GLU A 203 -20.96 12.41 4.82
N ASN A 204 -22.11 12.20 5.45
CA ASN A 204 -23.10 11.17 5.12
C ASN A 204 -22.58 9.72 5.14
N GLY A 205 -21.39 9.46 5.70
CA GLY A 205 -20.77 8.14 5.70
C GLY A 205 -20.22 7.69 4.33
N THR A 206 -20.08 8.60 3.37
CA THR A 206 -19.60 8.28 2.01
C THR A 206 -18.08 8.10 2.00
N ASN A 207 -17.59 7.07 1.31
CA ASN A 207 -16.16 6.70 1.40
C ASN A 207 -15.20 7.76 0.81
N ILE A 208 -15.63 8.55 -0.17
CA ILE A 208 -14.83 9.59 -0.84
C ILE A 208 -15.34 11.00 -0.49
N GLY A 209 -16.25 11.10 0.47
CA GLY A 209 -16.85 12.38 0.85
C GLY A 209 -15.91 13.28 1.64
N PRO A 210 -16.21 14.60 1.68
CA PRO A 210 -15.43 15.52 2.49
C PRO A 210 -15.58 15.21 3.99
N ALA A 211 -14.54 15.51 4.76
CA ALA A 211 -14.57 15.48 6.21
C ALA A 211 -14.28 16.89 6.74
N GLN A 212 -15.29 17.54 7.32
CA GLN A 212 -15.17 18.88 7.89
C GLN A 212 -14.53 18.80 9.27
N ILE A 213 -13.21 18.79 9.31
CA ILE A 213 -12.43 18.58 10.53
C ILE A 213 -11.43 19.73 10.69
N SER A 214 -11.58 20.53 11.74
CA SER A 214 -10.62 21.58 12.05
C SER A 214 -9.24 20.98 12.40
N GLU A 215 -8.16 21.75 12.19
CA GLU A 215 -6.81 21.33 12.57
C GLU A 215 -6.74 20.92 14.05
N ARG A 216 -7.41 21.64 14.96
CA ARG A 216 -7.45 21.28 16.37
C ARG A 216 -8.03 19.88 16.58
N THR A 217 -9.16 19.59 15.92
CA THR A 217 -9.81 18.27 16.02
C THR A 217 -8.95 17.18 15.41
N LEU A 218 -8.24 17.47 14.30
CA LEU A 218 -7.26 16.54 13.74
C LEU A 218 -6.18 16.18 14.75
N ARG A 219 -5.55 17.18 15.38
CA ARG A 219 -4.47 17.00 16.35
C ARG A 219 -4.92 16.32 17.66
N GLU A 220 -6.16 16.52 18.07
CA GLU A 220 -6.69 15.91 19.30
C GLU A 220 -7.21 14.48 19.09
N ASN A 221 -7.68 14.12 17.88
CA ASN A 221 -8.41 12.86 17.70
C ASN A 221 -7.89 12.00 16.54
N PHE A 222 -7.55 12.59 15.38
CA PHE A 222 -7.26 11.80 14.18
C PHE A 222 -5.78 11.60 13.91
N PHE A 223 -4.93 12.51 14.37
CA PHE A 223 -3.48 12.39 14.25
C PHE A 223 -2.86 11.41 15.26
N PRO A 224 -3.31 11.34 16.52
CA PRO A 224 -2.61 10.55 17.53
C PRO A 224 -2.34 9.08 17.12
N PRO A 225 -3.27 8.33 16.49
CA PRO A 225 -2.96 6.97 16.06
C PRO A 225 -1.82 6.90 15.03
N PHE A 226 -1.77 7.83 14.09
CA PHE A 226 -0.72 7.88 13.08
C PHE A 226 0.61 8.34 13.66
N GLU A 227 0.61 9.41 14.45
CA GLU A 227 1.78 9.97 15.10
C GLU A 227 2.45 8.97 16.03
N GLU A 228 1.67 8.28 16.88
CA GLU A 228 2.19 7.27 17.80
C GLU A 228 2.80 6.08 17.04
N VAL A 229 2.15 5.59 15.99
CA VAL A 229 2.71 4.50 15.19
C VAL A 229 4.00 4.92 14.50
N VAL A 230 4.05 6.11 13.89
CA VAL A 230 5.27 6.64 13.25
C VAL A 230 6.40 6.77 14.26
N ASN A 231 6.13 7.29 15.46
CA ASN A 231 7.14 7.55 16.48
C ASN A 231 7.60 6.29 17.24
N ARG A 232 6.75 5.27 17.35
CA ARG A 232 6.98 4.08 18.22
C ARG A 232 7.31 2.81 17.43
N THR A 233 7.28 2.87 16.10
CA THR A 233 7.55 1.71 15.24
C THR A 233 8.47 2.09 14.07
N ASN A 234 8.86 1.07 13.30
CA ASN A 234 9.66 1.24 12.08
C ASN A 234 8.79 1.31 10.81
N VAL A 235 7.53 1.76 10.89
CA VAL A 235 6.63 1.78 9.73
C VAL A 235 7.26 2.49 8.52
N ARG A 236 7.15 1.87 7.34
CA ARG A 236 7.77 2.37 6.10
C ARG A 236 6.79 2.82 5.04
N LEU A 237 5.50 2.51 5.21
CA LEU A 237 4.48 2.91 4.25
C LEU A 237 3.31 3.57 4.98
N VAL A 238 2.84 4.68 4.42
CA VAL A 238 1.61 5.37 4.82
C VAL A 238 0.75 5.53 3.57
N MET A 239 -0.53 5.23 3.66
CA MET A 239 -1.49 5.46 2.59
C MET A 239 -2.31 6.71 2.88
N ALA A 240 -2.36 7.65 1.93
CA ALA A 240 -3.23 8.80 2.01
C ALA A 240 -4.70 8.39 1.85
N SER A 241 -5.62 9.10 2.48
CA SER A 241 -7.04 8.77 2.46
C SER A 241 -7.81 9.36 1.27
N TYR A 242 -8.95 8.77 0.93
CA TYR A 242 -9.80 9.26 -0.16
C TYR A 242 -10.47 10.61 0.11
N ASN A 243 -10.75 10.92 1.38
CA ASN A 243 -11.56 12.08 1.74
C ASN A 243 -10.80 13.41 1.59
N GLU A 244 -11.58 14.45 1.51
CA GLU A 244 -11.12 15.83 1.69
C GLU A 244 -11.10 16.19 3.18
N ILE A 245 -10.13 16.99 3.59
CA ILE A 245 -10.11 17.62 4.90
C ILE A 245 -10.30 19.12 4.68
N ASP A 246 -11.41 19.66 5.19
CA ASP A 246 -11.73 21.09 5.08
C ASP A 246 -11.61 21.60 3.63
N GLY A 247 -12.12 20.81 2.68
CA GLY A 247 -12.14 21.08 1.24
C GLY A 247 -10.83 20.79 0.49
N VAL A 248 -9.81 20.21 1.14
CA VAL A 248 -8.55 19.81 0.48
C VAL A 248 -8.46 18.29 0.41
N PRO A 249 -8.46 17.67 -0.78
CA PRO A 249 -8.25 16.23 -0.92
C PRO A 249 -6.94 15.78 -0.30
N SER A 250 -6.92 14.67 0.45
CA SER A 250 -5.73 14.24 1.18
C SER A 250 -4.54 14.00 0.26
N HIS A 251 -4.76 13.48 -0.96
CA HIS A 251 -3.70 13.29 -1.97
C HIS A 251 -3.16 14.60 -2.57
N ALA A 252 -3.86 15.72 -2.37
CA ALA A 252 -3.43 17.05 -2.78
C ALA A 252 -2.99 17.95 -1.60
N ASN A 253 -2.88 17.38 -0.40
CA ASN A 253 -2.66 18.12 0.83
C ASN A 253 -1.19 18.06 1.27
N SER A 254 -0.38 19.02 0.81
CA SER A 254 1.04 19.11 1.16
C SER A 254 1.27 19.40 2.65
N TRP A 255 0.37 20.14 3.30
CA TRP A 255 0.46 20.34 4.74
C TRP A 255 0.36 19.01 5.49
N LEU A 256 -0.61 18.15 5.11
CA LEU A 256 -0.81 16.85 5.74
C LEU A 256 0.36 15.90 5.48
N LEU A 257 0.73 15.70 4.20
CA LEU A 257 1.67 14.65 3.79
C LEU A 257 3.14 15.07 3.87
N THR A 258 3.43 16.36 3.88
CA THR A 258 4.81 16.87 3.95
C THR A 258 5.08 17.58 5.27
N GLU A 259 4.32 18.61 5.64
CA GLU A 259 4.62 19.36 6.87
C GLU A 259 4.36 18.51 8.12
N VAL A 260 3.14 17.96 8.25
CA VAL A 260 2.78 17.17 9.44
C VAL A 260 3.50 15.82 9.43
N LEU A 261 3.26 14.97 8.41
CA LEU A 261 3.77 13.59 8.41
C LEU A 261 5.30 13.55 8.42
N ARG A 262 5.97 14.35 7.57
CA ARG A 262 7.43 14.27 7.41
C ARG A 262 8.20 15.22 8.28
N HIS A 263 7.80 16.50 8.36
CA HIS A 263 8.60 17.49 9.08
C HIS A 263 8.29 17.49 10.58
N GLU A 264 7.00 17.36 10.98
CA GLU A 264 6.67 17.33 12.41
C GLU A 264 6.93 15.92 13.01
N TRP A 265 6.48 14.83 12.36
CA TRP A 265 6.61 13.48 12.92
C TRP A 265 7.85 12.72 12.46
N GLY A 266 8.62 13.26 11.51
CA GLY A 266 9.89 12.65 11.07
C GLY A 266 9.73 11.37 10.22
N PHE A 267 8.60 11.16 9.55
CA PHE A 267 8.40 10.00 8.70
C PHE A 267 9.34 9.97 7.49
N GLU A 268 10.16 8.93 7.39
CA GLU A 268 11.15 8.77 6.32
C GLU A 268 10.72 7.80 5.20
N GLY A 269 9.61 7.09 5.38
CA GLY A 269 9.12 6.08 4.44
C GLY A 269 8.45 6.65 3.18
N ALA A 270 7.81 5.79 2.40
CA ALA A 270 7.04 6.20 1.22
C ALA A 270 5.56 6.40 1.56
N VAL A 271 4.96 7.41 0.93
CA VAL A 271 3.51 7.60 0.91
C VAL A 271 2.96 6.98 -0.37
N VAL A 272 2.04 6.05 -0.22
CA VAL A 272 1.33 5.44 -1.34
C VAL A 272 -0.05 6.09 -1.50
N SER A 273 -0.55 6.17 -2.72
CA SER A 273 -1.95 6.55 -2.93
C SER A 273 -2.88 5.43 -2.47
N ASP A 274 -4.13 5.75 -2.14
CA ASP A 274 -5.19 4.76 -2.19
C ASP A 274 -5.54 4.46 -3.66
N TYR A 275 -6.30 3.41 -3.92
CA TYR A 275 -6.57 2.92 -5.27
C TYR A 275 -7.35 3.95 -6.11
N TRP A 276 -6.78 4.34 -7.25
CA TRP A 276 -7.29 5.38 -8.17
C TRP A 276 -7.48 6.76 -7.53
N ALA A 277 -6.91 7.01 -6.36
CA ALA A 277 -7.17 8.25 -5.63
C ALA A 277 -6.46 9.46 -6.23
N ILE A 278 -5.41 9.27 -7.03
CA ILE A 278 -4.78 10.36 -7.77
C ILE A 278 -5.69 10.79 -8.93
N GLU A 279 -6.27 9.83 -9.69
CA GLU A 279 -7.24 10.09 -10.75
C GLU A 279 -8.47 10.82 -10.22
N GLN A 280 -8.90 10.52 -8.99
CA GLN A 280 -10.03 11.17 -8.34
C GLN A 280 -9.83 12.67 -8.10
N LEU A 281 -8.61 13.18 -8.09
CA LEU A 281 -8.35 14.63 -8.05
C LEU A 281 -8.96 15.36 -9.25
N ALA A 282 -9.01 14.68 -10.41
CA ALA A 282 -9.68 15.19 -11.60
C ALA A 282 -11.15 14.75 -11.66
N ASP A 283 -11.44 13.44 -11.49
CA ASP A 283 -12.72 12.84 -11.80
C ASP A 283 -13.80 13.09 -10.74
N ILE A 284 -13.42 13.23 -9.46
CA ILE A 284 -14.34 13.31 -8.32
C ILE A 284 -14.19 14.64 -7.58
N HIS A 285 -12.98 14.98 -7.17
CA HIS A 285 -12.73 16.20 -6.41
C HIS A 285 -12.69 17.46 -7.28
N HIS A 286 -12.47 17.32 -8.60
CA HIS A 286 -12.43 18.39 -9.57
C HIS A 286 -11.48 19.55 -9.21
N VAL A 287 -10.36 19.22 -8.55
CA VAL A 287 -9.29 20.18 -8.20
C VAL A 287 -8.21 20.25 -9.27
N GLU A 288 -8.20 19.30 -10.21
CA GLU A 288 -7.35 19.28 -11.39
C GLU A 288 -8.18 19.02 -12.65
N ALA A 289 -7.66 19.45 -13.80
CA ALA A 289 -8.37 19.33 -15.06
C ALA A 289 -8.25 17.95 -15.71
N ASP A 290 -7.15 17.25 -15.43
CA ASP A 290 -6.79 15.96 -16.02
C ASP A 290 -5.80 15.19 -15.12
N TYR A 291 -5.41 13.98 -15.55
CA TYR A 291 -4.49 13.13 -14.82
C TYR A 291 -3.05 13.65 -14.80
N VAL A 292 -2.66 14.52 -15.75
CA VAL A 292 -1.34 15.16 -15.73
C VAL A 292 -1.25 16.14 -14.56
N GLY A 293 -2.25 17.01 -14.43
CA GLY A 293 -2.36 17.92 -13.27
C GLY A 293 -2.47 17.15 -11.94
N ALA A 294 -3.28 16.09 -11.91
CA ALA A 294 -3.46 15.23 -10.75
C ALA A 294 -2.14 14.58 -10.30
N ALA A 295 -1.36 14.03 -11.23
CA ALA A 295 -0.04 13.44 -10.96
C ALA A 295 0.94 14.46 -10.36
N VAL A 296 1.03 15.65 -10.98
CA VAL A 296 1.89 16.75 -10.51
C VAL A 296 1.48 17.19 -9.09
N ARG A 297 0.19 17.37 -8.87
CA ARG A 297 -0.36 17.78 -7.58
C ARG A 297 -0.04 16.77 -6.49
N ALA A 298 -0.37 15.49 -6.71
CA ALA A 298 -0.16 14.41 -5.75
C ALA A 298 1.33 14.23 -5.44
N LEU A 299 2.18 14.17 -6.47
CA LEU A 299 3.62 14.05 -6.29
C LEU A 299 4.18 15.21 -5.45
N ASN A 300 3.84 16.46 -5.77
CA ASN A 300 4.32 17.63 -5.04
C ASN A 300 3.76 17.73 -3.63
N SER A 301 2.59 17.17 -3.37
CA SER A 301 2.00 17.09 -2.02
C SER A 301 2.68 16.05 -1.13
N GLY A 302 3.40 15.08 -1.70
CA GLY A 302 4.17 14.11 -0.91
C GLY A 302 3.88 12.66 -1.21
N VAL A 303 2.95 12.35 -2.13
CA VAL A 303 2.71 10.98 -2.62
C VAL A 303 3.91 10.48 -3.41
N ASP A 304 4.35 9.25 -3.15
CA ASP A 304 5.53 8.65 -3.77
C ASP A 304 5.20 7.52 -4.75
N VAL A 305 4.06 6.83 -4.57
CA VAL A 305 3.65 5.69 -5.41
C VAL A 305 2.20 5.83 -5.82
N ASP A 306 1.93 5.62 -7.10
CA ASP A 306 0.61 5.62 -7.70
C ASP A 306 0.05 4.20 -7.76
N MET A 307 -1.06 3.97 -7.06
CA MET A 307 -1.76 2.69 -7.01
C MET A 307 -3.19 2.82 -7.55
N PRO A 308 -3.76 1.77 -8.19
CA PRO A 308 -3.17 0.44 -8.36
C PRO A 308 -2.50 0.20 -9.72
N ASP A 309 -2.62 1.11 -10.68
CA ASP A 309 -2.22 0.89 -12.07
C ASP A 309 -1.20 1.92 -12.60
N GLY A 310 -0.80 2.90 -11.78
CA GLY A 310 0.20 3.90 -12.13
C GLY A 310 -0.18 4.84 -13.27
N ILE A 311 -1.49 4.99 -13.55
CA ILE A 311 -2.01 5.71 -14.72
C ILE A 311 -1.60 7.18 -14.70
N SER A 312 -1.76 7.84 -13.56
CA SER A 312 -1.42 9.25 -13.41
C SER A 312 0.08 9.48 -13.45
N PHE A 313 0.87 8.67 -12.72
CA PHE A 313 2.32 8.84 -12.68
C PHE A 313 3.02 8.46 -13.99
N ALA A 314 2.39 7.67 -14.87
CA ALA A 314 2.87 7.44 -16.23
C ALA A 314 3.01 8.75 -17.03
N THR A 315 2.28 9.81 -16.68
CA THR A 315 2.34 11.12 -17.35
C THR A 315 3.49 12.02 -16.90
N LEU A 316 4.18 11.68 -15.80
CA LEU A 316 5.21 12.52 -15.17
C LEU A 316 6.43 12.79 -16.05
N GLU A 317 6.72 11.93 -17.04
CA GLU A 317 7.81 12.17 -17.98
C GLU A 317 7.58 13.46 -18.77
N HIS A 318 6.33 13.71 -19.18
CA HIS A 318 5.94 14.95 -19.84
C HIS A 318 6.11 16.16 -18.91
N SER A 319 5.68 16.05 -17.65
CA SER A 319 5.77 17.13 -16.67
C SER A 319 7.21 17.47 -16.27
N VAL A 320 8.14 16.53 -16.37
CA VAL A 320 9.57 16.82 -16.22
C VAL A 320 10.13 17.51 -17.46
N ALA A 321 9.71 17.07 -18.64
CA ALA A 321 10.19 17.65 -19.91
C ALA A 321 9.79 19.12 -20.08
N ASP A 322 8.61 19.52 -19.61
CA ASP A 322 8.13 20.91 -19.65
C ASP A 322 8.56 21.77 -18.43
N GLY A 323 9.23 21.13 -17.45
CA GLY A 323 9.76 21.81 -16.27
C GLY A 323 8.76 22.04 -15.14
N THR A 324 7.54 21.49 -15.23
CA THR A 324 6.51 21.57 -14.16
C THR A 324 6.90 20.76 -12.92
N VAL A 325 7.60 19.64 -13.14
CA VAL A 325 8.17 18.79 -12.09
C VAL A 325 9.69 18.72 -12.25
N SER A 326 10.44 18.88 -11.19
CA SER A 326 11.89 18.67 -11.24
C SER A 326 12.23 17.17 -11.17
N GLU A 327 13.25 16.74 -11.91
CA GLU A 327 13.74 15.36 -11.83
C GLU A 327 14.21 15.00 -10.40
N GLU A 328 14.72 15.98 -9.65
CA GLU A 328 15.08 15.82 -8.23
C GLU A 328 13.87 15.42 -7.36
N ARG A 329 12.67 15.93 -7.67
CA ARG A 329 11.44 15.52 -6.94
C ARG A 329 11.12 14.04 -7.21
N ILE A 330 11.27 13.57 -8.45
CA ILE A 330 11.17 12.15 -8.81
C ILE A 330 12.23 11.34 -8.04
N ASP A 331 13.48 11.77 -8.03
CA ASP A 331 14.59 11.11 -7.34
C ASP A 331 14.32 10.89 -5.85
N ARG A 332 13.69 11.84 -5.19
CA ARG A 332 13.33 11.69 -3.76
C ARG A 332 12.35 10.54 -3.54
N SER A 333 11.32 10.42 -4.37
CA SER A 333 10.35 9.32 -4.30
C SER A 333 11.01 7.98 -4.63
N VAL A 334 11.80 7.92 -5.69
CA VAL A 334 12.52 6.70 -6.10
C VAL A 334 13.46 6.21 -4.99
N ARG A 335 14.21 7.10 -4.33
CA ARG A 335 15.08 6.72 -3.20
C ARG A 335 14.31 6.05 -2.08
N ARG A 336 13.10 6.55 -1.75
CA ARG A 336 12.24 5.95 -0.72
C ARG A 336 11.78 4.55 -1.10
N VAL A 337 11.30 4.39 -2.34
CA VAL A 337 10.86 3.09 -2.86
C VAL A 337 12.01 2.09 -2.93
N LEU A 338 13.17 2.50 -3.44
CA LEU A 338 14.35 1.63 -3.50
C LEU A 338 14.86 1.26 -2.10
N LYS A 339 14.84 2.20 -1.14
CA LYS A 339 15.19 1.90 0.26
C LYS A 339 14.30 0.79 0.83
N ILE A 340 12.99 0.83 0.58
CA ILE A 340 12.05 -0.22 0.99
C ILE A 340 12.42 -1.56 0.34
N LYS A 341 12.77 -1.58 -0.94
CA LYS A 341 13.21 -2.81 -1.63
C LYS A 341 14.50 -3.39 -1.03
N PHE A 342 15.46 -2.54 -0.66
CA PHE A 342 16.67 -2.97 0.05
C PHE A 342 16.35 -3.49 1.46
N GLU A 343 15.53 -2.78 2.21
CA GLU A 343 15.13 -3.17 3.55
C GLU A 343 14.25 -4.45 3.57
N ALA A 344 13.59 -4.78 2.44
CA ALA A 344 12.88 -6.05 2.22
C ALA A 344 13.79 -7.23 1.89
N GLY A 345 15.09 -7.01 1.66
CA GLY A 345 16.05 -8.03 1.22
C GLY A 345 15.86 -8.51 -0.23
N LEU A 346 15.16 -7.72 -1.06
CA LEU A 346 14.79 -8.12 -2.41
C LEU A 346 15.99 -8.24 -3.37
N PHE A 347 17.02 -7.47 -3.14
CA PHE A 347 18.25 -7.54 -3.97
C PHE A 347 19.11 -8.76 -3.63
N GLU A 348 18.99 -9.29 -2.42
CA GLU A 348 19.69 -10.49 -1.97
C GLU A 348 18.92 -11.76 -2.36
N ASN A 349 17.59 -11.76 -2.16
CA ASN A 349 16.73 -12.88 -2.53
C ASN A 349 15.28 -12.40 -2.84
N PRO A 350 14.92 -12.21 -4.12
CA PRO A 350 13.58 -11.81 -4.53
C PRO A 350 12.58 -12.98 -4.62
N TYR A 351 13.04 -14.23 -4.46
CA TYR A 351 12.24 -15.43 -4.72
C TYR A 351 11.60 -16.02 -3.45
N ALA A 352 10.45 -16.64 -3.63
CA ALA A 352 9.74 -17.39 -2.61
C ALA A 352 9.80 -18.91 -2.88
N ASP A 353 9.62 -19.73 -1.83
CA ASP A 353 9.60 -21.19 -1.91
C ASP A 353 8.14 -21.68 -1.87
N ALA A 354 7.72 -22.38 -2.93
CA ALA A 354 6.35 -22.90 -3.05
C ALA A 354 6.00 -23.93 -1.96
N THR A 355 6.98 -24.76 -1.55
CA THR A 355 6.78 -25.76 -0.48
C THR A 355 6.59 -25.07 0.88
N ALA A 356 7.37 -24.03 1.15
CA ALA A 356 7.20 -23.22 2.36
C ALA A 356 5.85 -22.48 2.36
N ALA A 357 5.39 -22.00 1.20
CA ALA A 357 4.10 -21.35 1.07
C ALA A 357 2.93 -22.30 1.32
N GLU A 358 2.98 -23.51 0.79
CA GLU A 358 1.97 -24.55 1.08
C GLU A 358 1.94 -24.91 2.57
N ALA A 359 3.11 -25.04 3.19
CA ALA A 359 3.22 -25.37 4.63
C ALA A 359 2.72 -24.25 5.54
N ALA A 360 2.83 -22.99 5.10
CA ALA A 360 2.35 -21.82 5.84
C ALA A 360 0.85 -21.54 5.63
N THR A 361 0.22 -22.25 4.67
CA THR A 361 -1.18 -22.05 4.34
C THR A 361 -2.09 -22.77 5.33
N GLY A 362 -3.00 -22.01 5.93
CA GLY A 362 -3.93 -22.52 6.93
C GLY A 362 -3.20 -22.91 8.22
N LEU A 363 -3.48 -22.23 9.30
CA LEU A 363 -3.05 -22.68 10.61
C LEU A 363 -3.61 -24.09 10.82
N SER A 364 -2.77 -25.12 10.72
CA SER A 364 -3.11 -26.43 11.27
C SER A 364 -3.20 -26.25 12.80
N LEU A 365 -4.41 -26.03 13.28
CA LEU A 365 -4.74 -26.05 14.69
C LEU A 365 -4.47 -27.43 15.29
#